data_1ecbf282df1938774387bf2be7877afe
#
_entry.id   1ecbf282df1938774387bf2be7877afe
#
_cell.length_a   1.000
_cell.length_b   1.000
_cell.length_c   1.000
_cell.angle_alpha   90.00
_cell.angle_beta   90.00
_cell.angle_gamma   90.00
#
_symmetry.space_group_name_H-M   'P 1'
#
loop_
_entity.id
_entity.type
_entity.pdbx_description
1 polymer ?
#
loop_
_entity_poly.entity_id
_entity_poly.type
_entity_poly.pdbx_seq_one_letter_code
_entity_poly.pdbx_strand_id
1 'polypeptide(L)'
;MIADEAALEDLLARPDDALREDLAAAPGDILVLGAAGKMGPTLCRAAKRADPARCVIAVARWSEPGLRERMQSWGIETLAADLMDRAALAALPDAPNMVFLAARKFGSTGAEDATWAMNVLLPAMVAERYAQARTVFLSSGNVLPLVPVLSGGADEAVPPAPVGEYAASVLGRERVFQHAGRTRGTPSFGIRLNYAIDLRYGVLADIAAKVAAGTPVPLAMGHANVIWQGDANAWALRALRHAAPECPILNVTGPETVSIRWLAQQFGERLGRAPIFSGEEAPHALLSNAGRAFALFGYPRVALLTMVDWVADWVARGGRSLGKATKFEVRDGRF
;
A
#
# COMPACT_ATOMS: atom_id res chain seq x y z
N MET A 1 -10.42 18.03 -11.99
CA MET A 1 -10.47 16.72 -12.71
C MET A 1 -9.06 16.34 -13.14
N ILE A 2 -8.71 15.05 -13.10
CA ILE A 2 -7.38 14.51 -13.46
C ILE A 2 -7.44 14.09 -14.93
N ALA A 3 -6.72 14.78 -15.81
CA ALA A 3 -6.91 14.68 -17.25
C ALA A 3 -6.58 13.28 -17.82
N ASP A 4 -5.46 12.71 -17.41
CA ASP A 4 -4.90 11.47 -17.96
C ASP A 4 -4.03 10.73 -16.92
N GLU A 5 -3.41 9.63 -17.32
CA GLU A 5 -2.52 8.84 -16.44
C GLU A 5 -1.27 9.62 -16.02
N ALA A 6 -0.73 10.48 -16.88
CA ALA A 6 0.46 11.26 -16.55
C ALA A 6 0.14 12.28 -15.44
N ALA A 7 -1.02 12.95 -15.53
CA ALA A 7 -1.51 13.85 -14.52
C ALA A 7 -1.83 13.12 -13.19
N LEU A 8 -2.37 11.89 -13.27
CA LEU A 8 -2.60 11.03 -12.12
C LEU A 8 -1.28 10.65 -11.43
N GLU A 9 -0.29 10.18 -12.19
CA GLU A 9 1.03 9.81 -11.66
C GLU A 9 1.77 11.03 -11.08
N ASP A 10 1.57 12.21 -11.67
CA ASP A 10 2.10 13.46 -11.14
C ASP A 10 1.50 13.80 -9.77
N LEU A 11 0.18 13.67 -9.66
CA LEU A 11 -0.55 13.92 -8.41
C LEU A 11 -0.20 12.91 -7.32
N LEU A 12 -0.13 11.60 -7.67
CA LEU A 12 0.26 10.52 -6.75
C LEU A 12 1.70 10.67 -6.21
N ALA A 13 2.56 11.35 -6.97
CA ALA A 13 3.97 11.56 -6.63
C ALA A 13 4.28 13.00 -6.18
N ARG A 14 3.27 13.79 -5.79
CA ARG A 14 3.47 15.19 -5.36
C ARG A 14 3.98 15.23 -3.92
N PRO A 15 5.24 15.67 -3.69
CA PRO A 15 5.76 15.85 -2.35
C PRO A 15 5.16 17.09 -1.69
N ASP A 16 5.07 17.09 -0.37
CA ASP A 16 4.85 18.23 0.48
C ASP A 16 6.13 18.58 1.27
N ASP A 17 6.08 19.66 2.03
CA ASP A 17 7.24 20.12 2.80
C ASP A 17 7.58 19.14 3.94
N ALA A 18 6.57 18.52 4.58
CA ALA A 18 6.81 17.51 5.61
C ALA A 18 7.55 16.28 5.06
N LEU A 19 7.25 15.84 3.82
CA LEU A 19 8.03 14.78 3.17
C LEU A 19 9.48 15.21 2.90
N ARG A 20 9.70 16.45 2.46
CA ARG A 20 11.05 16.97 2.22
C ARG A 20 11.86 17.03 3.51
N GLU A 21 11.27 17.56 4.59
CA GLU A 21 11.89 17.65 5.91
C GLU A 21 12.25 16.28 6.48
N ASP A 22 11.32 15.31 6.44
CA ASP A 22 11.56 13.97 6.97
C ASP A 22 12.60 13.20 6.16
N LEU A 23 12.63 13.37 4.83
CA LEU A 23 13.68 12.79 4.00
C LEU A 23 15.04 13.46 4.23
N ALA A 24 15.10 14.76 4.45
CA ALA A 24 16.35 15.43 4.82
C ALA A 24 16.93 14.90 6.14
N ALA A 25 16.04 14.52 7.09
CA ALA A 25 16.43 13.89 8.36
C ALA A 25 16.82 12.40 8.22
N ALA A 26 16.57 11.79 7.07
CA ALA A 26 17.01 10.43 6.71
C ALA A 26 17.94 10.49 5.48
N PRO A 27 19.18 11.03 5.61
CA PRO A 27 20.07 11.28 4.48
C PRO A 27 20.55 9.99 3.80
N GLY A 28 21.03 10.14 2.56
CA GLY A 28 21.59 9.09 1.71
C GLY A 28 20.56 8.48 0.75
N ASP A 29 21.05 7.56 -0.08
CA ASP A 29 20.30 6.94 -1.15
C ASP A 29 19.13 6.11 -0.65
N ILE A 30 18.11 5.94 -1.48
CA ILE A 30 16.92 5.13 -1.19
C ILE A 30 16.86 3.97 -2.17
N LEU A 31 16.91 2.75 -1.64
CA LEU A 31 16.69 1.51 -2.38
C LEU A 31 15.23 1.06 -2.20
N VAL A 32 14.52 0.83 -3.31
CA VAL A 32 13.13 0.36 -3.30
C VAL A 32 13.04 -1.03 -3.88
N LEU A 33 12.82 -2.03 -3.03
CA LEU A 33 12.71 -3.44 -3.43
C LEU A 33 11.25 -3.79 -3.78
N GLY A 34 11.01 -4.32 -4.96
CA GLY A 34 9.67 -4.59 -5.49
C GLY A 34 9.02 -3.36 -6.15
N ALA A 35 9.82 -2.47 -6.70
CA ALA A 35 9.42 -1.16 -7.22
C ALA A 35 8.47 -1.21 -8.43
N ALA A 36 8.33 -2.32 -9.15
CA ALA A 36 7.37 -2.45 -10.26
C ALA A 36 5.94 -2.81 -9.80
N GLY A 37 5.72 -2.91 -8.49
CA GLY A 37 4.38 -3.08 -7.94
C GLY A 37 3.55 -1.80 -8.03
N LYS A 38 2.24 -1.90 -7.71
CA LYS A 38 1.25 -0.81 -7.82
C LYS A 38 1.72 0.53 -7.22
N MET A 39 2.35 0.52 -6.04
CA MET A 39 2.74 1.74 -5.32
C MET A 39 4.15 2.22 -5.69
N GLY A 40 5.02 1.29 -6.09
CA GLY A 40 6.45 1.54 -6.26
C GLY A 40 6.80 2.67 -7.22
N PRO A 41 6.25 2.74 -8.44
CA PRO A 41 6.61 3.78 -9.39
C PRO A 41 6.36 5.20 -8.86
N THR A 42 5.16 5.44 -8.30
CA THR A 42 4.80 6.76 -7.76
C THR A 42 5.47 7.07 -6.42
N LEU A 43 5.80 6.04 -5.63
CA LEU A 43 6.63 6.19 -4.42
C LEU A 43 8.06 6.62 -4.78
N CYS A 44 8.72 5.94 -5.73
CA CYS A 44 10.06 6.31 -6.20
C CYS A 44 10.06 7.73 -6.80
N ARG A 45 9.03 8.07 -7.60
CA ARG A 45 8.89 9.42 -8.17
C ARG A 45 8.68 10.48 -7.10
N ALA A 46 7.91 10.18 -6.05
CA ALA A 46 7.72 11.09 -4.91
C ALA A 46 9.03 11.35 -4.16
N ALA A 47 9.82 10.30 -3.91
CA ALA A 47 11.14 10.43 -3.29
C ALA A 47 12.08 11.28 -4.15
N LYS A 48 12.16 11.03 -5.45
CA LYS A 48 13.00 11.79 -6.39
C LYS A 48 12.58 13.25 -6.51
N ARG A 49 11.27 13.54 -6.46
CA ARG A 49 10.76 14.92 -6.51
C ARG A 49 10.91 15.67 -5.19
N ALA A 50 10.90 14.95 -4.07
CA ALA A 50 11.13 15.56 -2.76
C ALA A 50 12.59 16.00 -2.61
N ASP A 51 13.54 15.24 -3.15
CA ASP A 51 14.97 15.53 -3.16
C ASP A 51 15.56 15.14 -4.54
N PRO A 52 15.62 16.09 -5.50
CA PRO A 52 16.11 15.81 -6.84
C PRO A 52 17.59 15.39 -6.92
N ALA A 53 18.41 15.74 -5.92
CA ALA A 53 19.81 15.35 -5.87
C ALA A 53 20.02 13.91 -5.39
N ARG A 54 19.04 13.34 -4.67
CA ARG A 54 19.11 12.00 -4.08
C ARG A 54 19.08 10.91 -5.15
N CYS A 55 19.92 9.89 -5.00
CA CYS A 55 19.81 8.68 -5.77
C CYS A 55 18.63 7.85 -5.23
N VAL A 56 17.70 7.50 -6.13
CA VAL A 56 16.58 6.58 -5.87
C VAL A 56 16.75 5.39 -6.78
N ILE A 57 16.97 4.20 -6.21
CA ILE A 57 17.26 2.96 -6.91
C ILE A 57 16.06 2.04 -6.81
N ALA A 58 15.43 1.78 -7.94
CA ALA A 58 14.26 0.91 -8.05
C ALA A 58 14.66 -0.49 -8.52
N VAL A 59 14.35 -1.52 -7.73
CA VAL A 59 14.68 -2.92 -8.03
C VAL A 59 13.41 -3.71 -8.31
N ALA A 60 13.37 -4.37 -9.47
CA ALA A 60 12.26 -5.24 -9.87
C ALA A 60 12.69 -6.19 -10.99
N ARG A 61 11.79 -7.12 -11.37
CA ARG A 61 11.97 -8.00 -12.55
C ARG A 61 11.56 -7.33 -13.87
N TRP A 62 10.91 -6.17 -13.80
CA TRP A 62 10.48 -5.36 -14.94
C TRP A 62 9.62 -6.12 -15.97
N SER A 63 8.61 -6.85 -15.48
CA SER A 63 7.71 -7.64 -16.34
C SER A 63 6.66 -6.79 -17.09
N GLU A 64 6.40 -5.54 -16.65
CA GLU A 64 5.49 -4.62 -17.35
C GLU A 64 6.27 -3.84 -18.42
N PRO A 65 5.89 -3.96 -19.71
CA PRO A 65 6.56 -3.24 -20.78
C PRO A 65 6.50 -1.70 -20.59
N GLY A 66 7.62 -1.01 -20.86
CA GLY A 66 7.72 0.44 -20.80
C GLY A 66 7.78 1.05 -19.40
N LEU A 67 7.53 0.27 -18.32
CA LEU A 67 7.57 0.81 -16.96
C LEU A 67 8.99 1.20 -16.54
N ARG A 68 9.98 0.39 -16.89
CA ARG A 68 11.39 0.64 -16.56
C ARG A 68 11.87 1.95 -17.19
N GLU A 69 11.63 2.12 -18.48
CA GLU A 69 12.00 3.30 -19.26
C GLU A 69 11.29 4.55 -18.73
N ARG A 70 10.01 4.43 -18.36
CA ARG A 70 9.24 5.52 -17.76
C ARG A 70 9.84 5.94 -16.42
N MET A 71 10.23 5.02 -15.56
CA MET A 71 10.87 5.36 -14.28
C MET A 71 12.25 6.00 -14.48
N GLN A 72 13.02 5.52 -15.46
CA GLN A 72 14.29 6.14 -15.83
C GLN A 72 14.11 7.58 -16.35
N SER A 73 13.05 7.85 -17.11
CA SER A 73 12.75 9.22 -17.56
C SER A 73 12.42 10.19 -16.42
N TRP A 74 12.07 9.67 -15.22
CA TRP A 74 11.90 10.46 -14.01
C TRP A 74 13.20 10.65 -13.20
N GLY A 75 14.34 10.19 -13.73
CA GLY A 75 15.64 10.25 -13.05
C GLY A 75 15.80 9.20 -11.94
N ILE A 76 15.06 8.10 -12.01
CA ILE A 76 15.16 6.97 -11.08
C ILE A 76 16.12 5.93 -11.68
N GLU A 77 17.11 5.50 -10.90
CA GLU A 77 17.98 4.39 -11.28
C GLU A 77 17.19 3.06 -11.19
N THR A 78 17.36 2.18 -12.20
CA THR A 78 16.59 0.93 -12.25
C THR A 78 17.50 -0.28 -12.40
N LEU A 79 17.39 -1.22 -11.47
CA LEU A 79 18.10 -2.48 -11.49
C LEU A 79 17.15 -3.65 -11.72
N ALA A 80 17.53 -4.59 -12.58
CA ALA A 80 16.79 -5.82 -12.80
C ALA A 80 17.33 -6.91 -11.88
N ALA A 81 16.49 -7.45 -11.00
CA ALA A 81 16.85 -8.57 -10.14
C ALA A 81 15.62 -9.40 -9.75
N ASP A 82 15.78 -10.71 -9.66
CA ASP A 82 14.89 -11.56 -8.89
C ASP A 82 15.38 -11.56 -7.44
N LEU A 83 14.61 -10.99 -6.56
CA LEU A 83 14.95 -10.86 -5.14
C LEU A 83 15.01 -12.23 -4.41
N MET A 84 14.38 -13.26 -4.97
CA MET A 84 14.48 -14.64 -4.44
C MET A 84 15.80 -15.30 -4.79
N ASP A 85 16.53 -14.82 -5.78
CA ASP A 85 17.91 -15.24 -6.07
C ASP A 85 18.87 -14.58 -5.07
N ARG A 86 19.48 -15.40 -4.21
CA ARG A 86 20.41 -14.94 -3.17
C ARG A 86 21.64 -14.23 -3.74
N ALA A 87 22.16 -14.68 -4.89
CA ALA A 87 23.31 -14.06 -5.52
C ALA A 87 22.95 -12.69 -6.10
N ALA A 88 21.78 -12.59 -6.76
CA ALA A 88 21.27 -11.32 -7.27
C ALA A 88 20.98 -10.33 -6.13
N LEU A 89 20.36 -10.77 -5.02
CA LEU A 89 20.11 -9.93 -3.85
C LEU A 89 21.43 -9.44 -3.20
N ALA A 90 22.43 -10.32 -3.09
CA ALA A 90 23.73 -9.97 -2.52
C ALA A 90 24.52 -8.96 -3.39
N ALA A 91 24.32 -9.00 -4.71
CA ALA A 91 24.97 -8.10 -5.66
C ALA A 91 24.33 -6.70 -5.75
N LEU A 92 23.15 -6.49 -5.15
CA LEU A 92 22.53 -5.17 -5.11
C LEU A 92 23.37 -4.17 -4.30
N PRO A 93 23.34 -2.87 -4.65
CA PRO A 93 24.13 -1.87 -3.94
C PRO A 93 23.69 -1.71 -2.48
N ASP A 94 24.61 -1.28 -1.64
CA ASP A 94 24.30 -0.81 -0.29
C ASP A 94 23.55 0.51 -0.37
N ALA A 95 22.59 0.69 0.52
CA ALA A 95 21.86 1.95 0.68
C ALA A 95 21.52 2.18 2.16
N PRO A 96 21.66 3.40 2.67
CA PRO A 96 21.34 3.71 4.07
C PRO A 96 19.83 3.70 4.34
N ASN A 97 18.99 3.79 3.31
CA ASN A 97 17.54 3.76 3.42
C ASN A 97 16.94 2.77 2.44
N MET A 98 15.98 1.99 2.89
CA MET A 98 15.31 0.99 2.07
C MET A 98 13.79 1.01 2.28
N VAL A 99 13.05 0.88 1.17
CA VAL A 99 11.61 0.63 1.21
C VAL A 99 11.32 -0.74 0.59
N PHE A 100 10.78 -1.64 1.41
CA PHE A 100 10.46 -3.01 1.00
C PHE A 100 8.98 -3.12 0.62
N LEU A 101 8.70 -3.26 -0.68
CA LEU A 101 7.35 -3.34 -1.26
C LEU A 101 7.02 -4.73 -1.84
N ALA A 102 8.02 -5.63 -1.93
CA ALA A 102 7.79 -6.93 -2.53
C ALA A 102 6.82 -7.76 -1.68
N ALA A 103 5.77 -8.27 -2.33
CA ALA A 103 4.76 -9.11 -1.68
C ALA A 103 4.01 -9.97 -2.70
N ARG A 104 3.42 -11.07 -2.23
CA ARG A 104 2.46 -11.87 -2.98
C ARG A 104 1.15 -11.88 -2.23
N LYS A 105 0.11 -11.27 -2.82
CA LYS A 105 -1.28 -11.28 -2.30
C LYS A 105 -2.18 -12.13 -3.21
N PHE A 106 -2.21 -11.80 -4.49
CA PHE A 106 -3.08 -12.47 -5.45
C PHE A 106 -2.49 -13.81 -5.89
N GLY A 107 -3.36 -14.82 -6.00
CA GLY A 107 -2.93 -16.19 -6.27
C GLY A 107 -2.21 -16.83 -5.07
N SER A 108 -2.53 -16.42 -3.83
CA SER A 108 -2.07 -17.06 -2.62
C SER A 108 -2.77 -18.40 -2.37
N THR A 109 -4.04 -18.52 -2.72
CA THR A 109 -4.79 -19.78 -2.65
C THR A 109 -4.26 -20.74 -3.71
N GLY A 110 -3.80 -21.91 -3.28
CA GLY A 110 -3.19 -22.96 -4.13
C GLY A 110 -1.71 -22.71 -4.47
N ALA A 111 -1.06 -21.71 -3.86
CA ALA A 111 0.38 -21.44 -3.95
C ALA A 111 0.88 -20.85 -2.61
N GLU A 112 0.55 -21.54 -1.54
CA GLU A 112 0.84 -21.13 -0.16
C GLU A 112 2.35 -21.07 0.08
N ASP A 113 3.09 -22.05 -0.39
CA ASP A 113 4.57 -22.12 -0.32
C ASP A 113 5.24 -20.89 -0.96
N ALA A 114 4.83 -20.52 -2.17
CA ALA A 114 5.34 -19.34 -2.86
C ALA A 114 4.92 -18.04 -2.17
N THR A 115 3.75 -18.04 -1.53
CA THR A 115 3.27 -16.90 -0.73
C THR A 115 4.12 -16.70 0.51
N TRP A 116 4.43 -17.78 1.24
CA TRP A 116 5.32 -17.74 2.40
C TRP A 116 6.77 -17.41 2.01
N ALA A 117 7.26 -17.97 0.91
CA ALA A 117 8.59 -17.64 0.40
C ALA A 117 8.73 -16.14 0.12
N MET A 118 7.77 -15.54 -0.59
CA MET A 118 7.79 -14.10 -0.92
C MET A 118 7.53 -13.20 0.30
N ASN A 119 6.64 -13.60 1.21
CA ASN A 119 6.18 -12.73 2.30
C ASN A 119 6.98 -12.92 3.59
N VAL A 120 7.73 -14.01 3.77
CA VAL A 120 8.49 -14.31 4.99
C VAL A 120 9.97 -14.62 4.71
N LEU A 121 10.27 -15.56 3.80
CA LEU A 121 11.67 -15.91 3.53
C LEU A 121 12.44 -14.76 2.90
N LEU A 122 11.87 -14.11 1.87
CA LEU A 122 12.49 -12.94 1.25
C LEU A 122 12.73 -11.80 2.25
N PRO A 123 11.77 -11.36 3.08
CA PRO A 123 12.02 -10.42 4.17
C PRO A 123 13.18 -10.81 5.09
N ALA A 124 13.34 -12.10 5.42
CA ALA A 124 14.44 -12.56 6.25
C ALA A 124 15.80 -12.36 5.55
N MET A 125 15.90 -12.73 4.27
CA MET A 125 17.09 -12.52 3.45
C MET A 125 17.44 -11.03 3.31
N VAL A 126 16.41 -10.18 3.12
CA VAL A 126 16.57 -8.73 3.01
C VAL A 126 17.00 -8.11 4.34
N ALA A 127 16.40 -8.49 5.46
CA ALA A 127 16.76 -7.99 6.78
C ALA A 127 18.18 -8.43 7.21
N GLU A 128 18.67 -9.54 6.67
CA GLU A 128 20.06 -9.98 6.85
C GLU A 128 21.03 -9.15 6.00
N ARG A 129 20.73 -9.01 4.69
CA ARG A 129 21.56 -8.28 3.73
C ARG A 129 21.68 -6.78 4.06
N TYR A 130 20.58 -6.18 4.52
CA TYR A 130 20.48 -4.74 4.80
C TYR A 130 20.34 -4.46 6.30
N ALA A 131 21.09 -5.18 7.13
CA ALA A 131 20.97 -5.10 8.59
C ALA A 131 21.20 -3.69 9.16
N GLN A 132 21.93 -2.82 8.46
CA GLN A 132 22.26 -1.46 8.89
C GLN A 132 21.39 -0.39 8.23
N ALA A 133 20.58 -0.74 7.23
CA ALA A 133 19.73 0.22 6.52
C ALA A 133 18.46 0.54 7.33
N ARG A 134 18.06 1.82 7.32
CA ARG A 134 16.71 2.19 7.78
C ARG A 134 15.69 1.59 6.83
N THR A 135 14.94 0.61 7.30
CA THR A 135 14.03 -0.17 6.48
C THR A 135 12.59 0.18 6.80
N VAL A 136 11.84 0.64 5.79
CA VAL A 136 10.38 0.70 5.85
C VAL A 136 9.80 -0.46 5.05
N PHE A 137 8.92 -1.25 5.66
CA PHE A 137 8.26 -2.36 4.97
C PHE A 137 6.74 -2.23 5.03
N LEU A 138 6.08 -2.61 3.92
CA LEU A 138 4.63 -2.68 3.91
C LEU A 138 4.16 -4.00 4.53
N SER A 139 3.30 -3.88 5.52
CA SER A 139 2.40 -4.89 6.05
C SER A 139 0.98 -4.66 5.50
N SER A 140 -0.03 -5.21 6.13
CA SER A 140 -1.42 -5.09 5.68
C SER A 140 -2.37 -5.00 6.87
N GLY A 141 -3.47 -4.28 6.72
CA GLY A 141 -4.59 -4.33 7.66
C GLY A 141 -5.17 -5.73 7.84
N ASN A 142 -4.96 -6.64 6.86
CA ASN A 142 -5.42 -8.04 6.95
C ASN A 142 -4.78 -8.86 8.10
N VAL A 143 -3.73 -8.35 8.76
CA VAL A 143 -3.17 -8.99 9.96
C VAL A 143 -4.06 -8.79 11.18
N LEU A 144 -4.98 -7.83 11.15
CA LEU A 144 -5.90 -7.51 12.23
C LEU A 144 -7.20 -8.31 12.12
N PRO A 145 -7.92 -8.53 13.22
CA PRO A 145 -9.25 -9.16 13.19
C PRO A 145 -10.29 -8.28 12.49
N LEU A 146 -11.38 -8.88 12.05
CA LEU A 146 -12.61 -8.14 11.76
C LEU A 146 -13.17 -7.60 13.07
N VAL A 147 -13.50 -6.31 13.11
CA VAL A 147 -14.00 -5.61 14.30
C VAL A 147 -15.42 -5.06 14.09
N PRO A 148 -16.19 -4.82 15.17
CA PRO A 148 -17.50 -4.19 15.06
C PRO A 148 -17.39 -2.85 14.30
N VAL A 149 -18.32 -2.57 13.39
CA VAL A 149 -18.29 -1.36 12.55
C VAL A 149 -18.33 -0.05 13.35
N LEU A 150 -18.88 -0.08 14.57
CA LEU A 150 -18.95 1.08 15.46
C LEU A 150 -17.75 1.20 16.42
N SER A 151 -16.74 0.31 16.30
CA SER A 151 -15.57 0.32 17.22
C SER A 151 -14.56 1.42 16.94
N GLY A 152 -14.65 2.10 15.80
CA GLY A 152 -13.61 3.03 15.33
C GLY A 152 -12.39 2.35 14.69
N GLY A 153 -12.46 1.02 14.45
CA GLY A 153 -11.37 0.21 13.87
C GLY A 153 -10.40 -0.36 14.91
N ALA A 154 -9.68 -1.42 14.53
CA ALA A 154 -8.62 -2.00 15.34
C ALA A 154 -7.38 -1.09 15.34
N ASP A 155 -6.90 -0.68 16.50
CA ASP A 155 -5.62 0.01 16.67
C ASP A 155 -4.43 -0.97 16.78
N GLU A 156 -3.22 -0.45 16.99
CA GLU A 156 -2.01 -1.28 17.08
C GLU A 156 -1.92 -2.09 18.38
N ALA A 157 -2.75 -1.81 19.39
CA ALA A 157 -2.82 -2.57 20.63
C ALA A 157 -3.68 -3.82 20.48
N VAL A 158 -4.57 -3.87 19.51
CA VAL A 158 -5.39 -5.05 19.20
C VAL A 158 -4.47 -6.18 18.72
N PRO A 159 -4.48 -7.37 19.39
CA PRO A 159 -3.66 -8.49 18.96
C PRO A 159 -3.98 -8.90 17.52
N PRO A 160 -2.95 -9.16 16.69
CA PRO A 160 -3.15 -9.70 15.36
C PRO A 160 -3.93 -11.00 15.36
N ALA A 161 -4.88 -11.14 14.45
CA ALA A 161 -5.65 -12.36 14.23
C ALA A 161 -5.88 -12.58 12.72
N PRO A 162 -4.79 -12.89 11.97
CA PRO A 162 -4.83 -13.01 10.53
C PRO A 162 -5.72 -14.17 10.09
N VAL A 163 -6.51 -13.95 9.02
CA VAL A 163 -7.32 -14.98 8.39
C VAL A 163 -6.74 -15.33 7.02
N GLY A 164 -6.42 -16.60 6.81
CA GLY A 164 -5.84 -17.12 5.58
C GLY A 164 -4.33 -16.91 5.43
N GLU A 165 -3.76 -17.60 4.44
CA GLU A 165 -2.31 -17.70 4.23
C GLU A 165 -1.65 -16.35 3.93
N TYR A 166 -2.31 -15.51 3.13
CA TYR A 166 -1.77 -14.17 2.85
C TYR A 166 -1.60 -13.36 4.13
N ALA A 167 -2.64 -13.25 4.93
CA ALA A 167 -2.61 -12.43 6.15
C ALA A 167 -1.61 -13.00 7.18
N ALA A 168 -1.58 -14.33 7.34
CA ALA A 168 -0.64 -15.02 8.23
C ALA A 168 0.82 -14.79 7.81
N SER A 169 1.13 -14.93 6.51
CA SER A 169 2.47 -14.70 5.98
C SER A 169 2.90 -13.23 6.09
N VAL A 170 1.97 -12.27 5.95
CA VAL A 170 2.29 -10.84 6.17
C VAL A 170 2.56 -10.55 7.65
N LEU A 171 1.85 -11.19 8.58
CA LEU A 171 2.21 -11.14 10.01
C LEU A 171 3.59 -11.75 10.23
N GLY A 172 3.93 -12.86 9.57
CA GLY A 172 5.26 -13.45 9.59
C GLY A 172 6.35 -12.45 9.19
N ARG A 173 6.11 -11.62 8.17
CA ARG A 173 7.00 -10.51 7.77
C ARG A 173 7.25 -9.54 8.93
N GLU A 174 6.21 -9.10 9.63
CA GLU A 174 6.37 -8.23 10.81
C GLU A 174 7.28 -8.88 11.85
N ARG A 175 7.08 -10.19 12.14
CA ARG A 175 7.88 -10.93 13.10
C ARG A 175 9.35 -11.06 12.68
N VAL A 176 9.62 -11.19 11.38
CA VAL A 176 11.00 -11.22 10.84
C VAL A 176 11.72 -9.90 11.11
N PHE A 177 11.13 -8.76 10.77
CA PHE A 177 11.76 -7.46 11.01
C PHE A 177 11.89 -7.15 12.50
N GLN A 178 10.88 -7.47 13.32
CA GLN A 178 10.97 -7.35 14.78
C GLN A 178 12.08 -8.23 15.37
N HIS A 179 12.26 -9.46 14.87
CA HIS A 179 13.36 -10.32 15.27
C HIS A 179 14.72 -9.74 14.87
N ALA A 180 14.84 -9.24 13.64
CA ALA A 180 16.08 -8.60 13.16
C ALA A 180 16.44 -7.36 14.02
N GLY A 181 15.48 -6.55 14.40
CA GLY A 181 15.67 -5.43 15.31
C GLY A 181 16.24 -5.88 16.66
N ARG A 182 15.61 -6.87 17.31
CA ARG A 182 16.05 -7.39 18.62
C ARG A 182 17.42 -8.05 18.60
N THR A 183 17.77 -8.78 17.54
CA THR A 183 18.98 -9.62 17.51
C THR A 183 20.17 -8.95 16.87
N ARG A 184 19.94 -8.00 15.95
CA ARG A 184 20.99 -7.32 15.17
C ARG A 184 20.94 -5.80 15.25
N GLY A 185 19.94 -5.23 15.93
CA GLY A 185 19.75 -3.78 15.97
C GLY A 185 19.27 -3.17 14.64
N THR A 186 18.74 -3.99 13.71
CA THR A 186 18.29 -3.53 12.39
C THR A 186 17.15 -2.50 12.53
N PRO A 187 17.36 -1.23 12.15
CA PRO A 187 16.32 -0.21 12.28
C PRO A 187 15.22 -0.42 11.23
N SER A 188 14.01 -0.67 11.69
CA SER A 188 12.86 -0.95 10.81
C SER A 188 11.62 -0.18 11.24
N PHE A 189 10.68 0.00 10.29
CA PHE A 189 9.35 0.57 10.53
C PHE A 189 8.32 -0.15 9.67
N GLY A 190 7.28 -0.69 10.29
CA GLY A 190 6.20 -1.41 9.61
C GLY A 190 4.97 -0.54 9.35
N ILE A 191 4.39 -0.68 8.16
CA ILE A 191 3.15 0.01 7.77
C ILE A 191 2.07 -1.03 7.49
N ARG A 192 1.09 -1.16 8.37
CA ARG A 192 -0.14 -1.92 8.13
C ARG A 192 -1.07 -1.09 7.26
N LEU A 193 -0.86 -1.18 5.95
CA LEU A 193 -1.65 -0.44 4.98
C LEU A 193 -3.03 -1.06 4.81
N ASN A 194 -4.09 -0.23 4.92
CA ASN A 194 -5.45 -0.63 4.60
C ASN A 194 -5.99 0.26 3.47
N TYR A 195 -6.30 -0.35 2.33
CA TYR A 195 -6.94 0.19 1.12
C TYR A 195 -6.39 1.54 0.61
N ALA A 196 -5.17 1.54 0.10
CA ALA A 196 -4.66 2.67 -0.68
C ALA A 196 -5.38 2.79 -2.04
N ILE A 197 -5.94 3.97 -2.31
CA ILE A 197 -6.73 4.29 -3.49
C ILE A 197 -5.87 4.93 -4.57
N ASP A 198 -5.97 4.36 -5.76
CA ASP A 198 -5.54 4.91 -7.06
C ASP A 198 -6.76 4.87 -7.99
N LEU A 199 -6.92 5.79 -8.92
CA LEU A 199 -8.10 5.83 -9.79
C LEU A 199 -8.23 4.60 -10.69
N ARG A 200 -7.11 3.91 -10.94
CA ARG A 200 -7.01 2.68 -11.74
C ARG A 200 -7.23 1.41 -10.93
N TYR A 201 -7.24 1.51 -9.60
CA TYR A 201 -7.31 0.36 -8.68
C TYR A 201 -7.70 0.81 -7.27
N GLY A 202 -8.45 0.00 -6.58
CA GLY A 202 -8.83 0.21 -5.18
C GLY A 202 -10.31 -0.03 -4.95
N VAL A 203 -10.71 -0.06 -3.67
CA VAL A 203 -12.12 -0.32 -3.29
C VAL A 203 -13.07 0.66 -3.99
N LEU A 204 -12.72 1.94 -4.05
CA LEU A 204 -13.54 2.95 -4.72
C LEU A 204 -13.67 2.68 -6.23
N ALA A 205 -12.57 2.32 -6.90
CA ALA A 205 -12.58 1.99 -8.32
C ALA A 205 -13.43 0.73 -8.60
N ASP A 206 -13.33 -0.31 -7.75
CA ASP A 206 -14.11 -1.54 -7.89
C ASP A 206 -15.62 -1.26 -7.73
N ILE A 207 -16.01 -0.45 -6.74
CA ILE A 207 -17.42 -0.09 -6.52
C ILE A 207 -17.94 0.75 -7.69
N ALA A 208 -17.21 1.79 -8.10
CA ALA A 208 -17.60 2.66 -9.20
C ALA A 208 -17.75 1.88 -10.52
N ALA A 209 -16.82 0.98 -10.82
CA ALA A 209 -16.87 0.13 -12.00
C ALA A 209 -18.11 -0.80 -11.99
N LYS A 210 -18.44 -1.40 -10.82
CA LYS A 210 -19.66 -2.23 -10.66
C LYS A 210 -20.93 -1.40 -10.88
N VAL A 211 -21.01 -0.21 -10.30
CA VAL A 211 -22.15 0.71 -10.50
C VAL A 211 -22.28 1.09 -11.97
N ALA A 212 -21.19 1.51 -12.62
CA ALA A 212 -21.17 1.86 -14.04
C ALA A 212 -21.59 0.70 -14.95
N ALA A 213 -21.16 -0.52 -14.64
CA ALA A 213 -21.52 -1.73 -15.37
C ALA A 213 -22.94 -2.23 -15.05
N GLY A 214 -23.59 -1.78 -13.96
CA GLY A 214 -24.85 -2.31 -13.46
C GLY A 214 -24.74 -3.74 -12.92
N THR A 215 -23.58 -4.08 -12.39
CA THR A 215 -23.36 -5.35 -11.71
C THR A 215 -23.51 -5.18 -10.20
N PRO A 216 -23.96 -6.23 -9.47
CA PRO A 216 -24.17 -6.10 -8.03
C PRO A 216 -22.91 -5.75 -7.25
N VAL A 217 -23.03 -4.80 -6.31
CA VAL A 217 -22.02 -4.47 -5.30
C VAL A 217 -22.24 -5.38 -4.09
N PRO A 218 -21.24 -6.21 -3.71
CA PRO A 218 -21.38 -7.11 -2.56
C PRO A 218 -21.29 -6.32 -1.24
N LEU A 219 -22.19 -6.63 -0.30
CA LEU A 219 -22.30 -5.95 0.98
C LEU A 219 -21.72 -6.73 2.16
N ALA A 220 -21.27 -7.97 1.98
CA ALA A 220 -20.78 -8.81 3.07
C ALA A 220 -19.66 -8.16 3.92
N MET A 221 -18.79 -7.34 3.30
CA MET A 221 -17.86 -6.45 3.99
C MET A 221 -18.42 -5.02 3.88
N GLY A 222 -19.41 -4.70 4.70
CA GLY A 222 -20.25 -3.52 4.54
C GLY A 222 -19.57 -2.16 4.77
N HIS A 223 -18.34 -2.16 5.32
CA HIS A 223 -17.59 -0.92 5.63
C HIS A 223 -16.10 -1.08 5.30
N ALA A 224 -15.45 0.03 5.01
CA ALA A 224 -14.01 0.11 4.76
C ALA A 224 -13.42 1.43 5.28
N ASN A 225 -12.10 1.45 5.49
CA ASN A 225 -11.31 2.70 5.57
C ASN A 225 -10.46 2.79 4.30
N VAL A 226 -10.29 3.98 3.76
CA VAL A 226 -9.51 4.20 2.54
C VAL A 226 -8.61 5.41 2.66
N ILE A 227 -7.43 5.37 2.05
CA ILE A 227 -6.48 6.49 1.99
C ILE A 227 -6.05 6.72 0.55
N TRP A 228 -5.79 7.96 0.17
CA TRP A 228 -5.15 8.26 -1.11
C TRP A 228 -3.75 7.63 -1.20
N GLN A 229 -3.45 6.93 -2.30
CA GLN A 229 -2.16 6.26 -2.46
C GLN A 229 -0.98 7.23 -2.39
N GLY A 230 -1.14 8.46 -2.87
CA GLY A 230 -0.10 9.49 -2.77
C GLY A 230 0.25 9.84 -1.31
N ASP A 231 -0.76 9.90 -0.43
CA ASP A 231 -0.53 10.14 1.00
C ASP A 231 0.10 8.92 1.68
N ALA A 232 -0.35 7.71 1.34
CA ALA A 232 0.26 6.48 1.84
C ALA A 232 1.74 6.35 1.42
N ASN A 233 2.07 6.71 0.17
CA ASN A 233 3.46 6.74 -0.32
C ASN A 233 4.30 7.78 0.42
N ALA A 234 3.77 8.98 0.63
CA ALA A 234 4.47 10.03 1.38
C ALA A 234 4.76 9.57 2.82
N TRP A 235 3.79 8.97 3.51
CA TRP A 235 3.99 8.46 4.86
C TRP A 235 4.97 7.29 4.92
N ALA A 236 4.98 6.40 3.91
CA ALA A 236 5.98 5.34 3.82
C ALA A 236 7.41 5.89 3.69
N LEU A 237 7.60 6.95 2.90
CA LEU A 237 8.89 7.62 2.78
C LEU A 237 9.28 8.38 4.07
N ARG A 238 8.34 9.09 4.68
CA ARG A 238 8.53 9.80 5.95
C ARG A 238 8.88 8.86 7.10
N ALA A 239 8.36 7.63 7.07
CA ALA A 239 8.64 6.61 8.07
C ALA A 239 10.13 6.18 8.12
N LEU A 240 10.94 6.44 7.08
CA LEU A 240 12.38 6.18 7.09
C LEU A 240 13.10 6.89 8.25
N ARG A 241 12.69 8.12 8.57
CA ARG A 241 13.22 8.88 9.71
C ARG A 241 12.94 8.20 11.05
N HIS A 242 11.86 7.45 11.14
CA HIS A 242 11.35 6.82 12.36
C HIS A 242 11.69 5.33 12.48
N ALA A 243 12.47 4.80 11.54
CA ALA A 243 12.94 3.41 11.61
C ALA A 243 13.87 3.22 12.83
N ALA A 244 13.59 2.20 13.62
CA ALA A 244 14.29 1.92 14.88
C ALA A 244 14.40 0.42 15.14
N PRO A 245 15.34 -0.03 16.00
CA PRO A 245 15.49 -1.45 16.36
C PRO A 245 14.25 -2.06 17.01
N GLU A 246 13.42 -1.25 17.68
CA GLU A 246 12.14 -1.66 18.26
C GLU A 246 11.10 -2.04 17.21
N CYS A 247 11.37 -1.70 15.95
CA CYS A 247 10.50 -1.96 14.81
C CYS A 247 9.06 -1.46 15.06
N PRO A 248 8.86 -0.14 15.22
CA PRO A 248 7.51 0.39 15.38
C PRO A 248 6.65 0.02 14.17
N ILE A 249 5.38 -0.29 14.44
CA ILE A 249 4.40 -0.64 13.41
C ILE A 249 3.19 0.27 13.59
N LEU A 250 2.72 0.89 12.51
CA LEU A 250 1.53 1.74 12.50
C LEU A 250 0.50 1.27 11.48
N ASN A 251 -0.75 1.41 11.84
CA ASN A 251 -1.86 1.32 10.90
C ASN A 251 -1.89 2.57 10.00
N VAL A 252 -2.05 2.38 8.70
CA VAL A 252 -2.11 3.47 7.72
C VAL A 252 -3.35 3.31 6.86
N THR A 253 -4.29 4.24 7.05
CA THR A 253 -5.53 4.37 6.27
C THR A 253 -6.10 5.78 6.47
N GLY A 254 -7.24 6.11 5.85
CA GLY A 254 -7.97 7.36 6.12
C GLY A 254 -8.78 7.30 7.42
N PRO A 255 -9.27 8.45 7.89
CA PRO A 255 -9.95 8.57 9.17
C PRO A 255 -11.40 8.04 9.16
N GLU A 256 -12.03 7.96 7.99
CA GLU A 256 -13.43 7.62 7.88
C GLU A 256 -13.66 6.11 7.89
N THR A 257 -14.64 5.64 8.66
CA THR A 257 -15.29 4.35 8.47
C THR A 257 -16.46 4.54 7.51
N VAL A 258 -16.28 4.13 6.26
CA VAL A 258 -17.24 4.43 5.20
C VAL A 258 -18.07 3.22 4.82
N SER A 259 -19.40 3.39 4.70
CA SER A 259 -20.30 2.35 4.24
C SER A 259 -20.14 2.09 2.74
N ILE A 260 -20.00 0.82 2.36
CA ILE A 260 -19.95 0.39 0.96
C ILE A 260 -21.26 0.73 0.23
N ARG A 261 -22.41 0.58 0.90
CA ARG A 261 -23.72 0.99 0.37
C ARG A 261 -23.75 2.47 0.06
N TRP A 262 -23.32 3.30 1.00
CA TRP A 262 -23.29 4.76 0.81
C TRP A 262 -22.33 5.13 -0.34
N LEU A 263 -21.15 4.53 -0.43
CA LEU A 263 -20.22 4.74 -1.54
C LEU A 263 -20.85 4.40 -2.89
N ALA A 264 -21.54 3.27 -2.97
CA ALA A 264 -22.22 2.86 -4.20
C ALA A 264 -23.34 3.85 -4.59
N GLN A 265 -24.08 4.39 -3.62
CA GLN A 265 -25.08 5.45 -3.83
C GLN A 265 -24.42 6.73 -4.34
N GLN A 266 -23.31 7.15 -3.72
CA GLN A 266 -22.54 8.32 -4.16
C GLN A 266 -22.01 8.18 -5.59
N PHE A 267 -21.56 6.99 -5.98
CA PHE A 267 -21.20 6.69 -7.38
C PHE A 267 -22.43 6.65 -8.27
N GLY A 268 -23.55 6.13 -7.80
CA GLY A 268 -24.81 6.10 -8.55
C GLY A 268 -25.28 7.49 -8.95
N GLU A 269 -25.24 8.43 -8.01
CA GLU A 269 -25.59 9.85 -8.25
C GLU A 269 -24.68 10.49 -9.32
N ARG A 270 -23.35 10.23 -9.24
CA ARG A 270 -22.36 10.82 -10.16
C ARG A 270 -22.33 10.17 -11.55
N LEU A 271 -22.67 8.89 -11.62
CA LEU A 271 -22.66 8.11 -12.86
C LEU A 271 -24.05 8.02 -13.53
N GLY A 272 -25.08 8.61 -12.89
CA GLY A 272 -26.46 8.58 -13.40
C GLY A 272 -27.08 7.18 -13.44
N ARG A 273 -26.66 6.27 -12.53
CA ARG A 273 -27.10 4.87 -12.52
C ARG A 273 -27.31 4.36 -11.09
N ALA A 274 -28.54 3.90 -10.78
CA ALA A 274 -28.84 3.32 -9.47
C ALA A 274 -27.99 2.06 -9.22
N PRO A 275 -27.32 1.94 -8.04
CA PRO A 275 -26.55 0.77 -7.69
C PRO A 275 -27.45 -0.46 -7.43
N ILE A 276 -26.97 -1.62 -7.78
CA ILE A 276 -27.56 -2.91 -7.43
C ILE A 276 -26.74 -3.52 -6.30
N PHE A 277 -27.36 -4.13 -5.32
CA PHE A 277 -26.68 -4.74 -4.17
C PHE A 277 -26.88 -6.23 -4.12
N SER A 278 -25.90 -6.94 -3.53
CA SER A 278 -26.01 -8.38 -3.23
C SER A 278 -25.50 -8.68 -1.81
N GLY A 279 -26.18 -9.61 -1.14
CA GLY A 279 -25.89 -9.98 0.24
C GLY A 279 -26.32 -8.90 1.26
N GLU A 280 -25.92 -9.10 2.51
CA GLU A 280 -26.26 -8.25 3.64
C GLU A 280 -24.97 -7.76 4.34
N GLU A 281 -25.06 -6.59 4.98
CA GLU A 281 -23.94 -6.05 5.76
C GLU A 281 -23.74 -6.85 7.03
N ALA A 282 -22.53 -7.41 7.19
CA ALA A 282 -22.16 -8.03 8.46
C ALA A 282 -21.83 -6.96 9.53
N PRO A 283 -22.07 -7.28 10.83
CA PRO A 283 -21.82 -6.33 11.92
C PRO A 283 -20.32 -6.06 12.17
N HIS A 284 -19.43 -6.82 11.53
CA HIS A 284 -17.98 -6.70 11.64
C HIS A 284 -17.36 -6.48 10.25
N ALA A 285 -16.34 -5.65 10.18
CA ALA A 285 -15.60 -5.37 8.96
C ALA A 285 -14.09 -5.27 9.22
N LEU A 286 -13.28 -5.32 8.15
CA LEU A 286 -11.85 -5.09 8.22
C LEU A 286 -11.60 -3.58 8.32
N LEU A 287 -11.49 -3.09 9.53
CA LEU A 287 -11.31 -1.67 9.85
C LEU A 287 -10.07 -1.47 10.70
N SER A 288 -9.27 -0.47 10.34
CA SER A 288 -8.07 -0.07 11.07
C SER A 288 -8.25 1.32 11.65
N ASN A 289 -7.79 1.53 12.89
CA ASN A 289 -7.66 2.83 13.49
C ASN A 289 -6.24 3.34 13.23
N ALA A 290 -6.11 4.47 12.52
CA ALA A 290 -4.84 5.08 12.18
C ALA A 290 -4.50 6.30 13.06
N GLY A 291 -5.09 6.43 14.24
CA GLY A 291 -4.91 7.58 15.13
C GLY A 291 -3.46 7.88 15.47
N ARG A 292 -2.61 6.84 15.65
CA ARG A 292 -1.17 7.01 15.87
C ARG A 292 -0.44 7.53 14.64
N ALA A 293 -0.84 7.09 13.43
CA ALA A 293 -0.27 7.62 12.21
C ALA A 293 -0.68 9.09 12.01
N PHE A 294 -1.90 9.47 12.34
CA PHE A 294 -2.33 10.88 12.30
C PHE A 294 -1.56 11.77 13.28
N ALA A 295 -1.26 11.26 14.48
CA ALA A 295 -0.44 11.97 15.45
C ALA A 295 1.02 12.16 14.96
N LEU A 296 1.57 11.20 14.19
CA LEU A 296 2.94 11.25 13.70
C LEU A 296 3.07 12.01 12.38
N PHE A 297 2.15 11.81 11.44
CA PHE A 297 2.26 12.30 10.06
C PHE A 297 1.26 13.42 9.71
N GLY A 298 0.29 13.69 10.57
CA GLY A 298 -0.87 14.52 10.27
C GLY A 298 -1.99 13.72 9.58
N TYR A 299 -3.08 14.40 9.23
CA TYR A 299 -4.18 13.78 8.47
C TYR A 299 -3.81 13.64 6.99
N PRO A 300 -4.42 12.65 6.26
CA PRO A 300 -4.30 12.57 4.81
C PRO A 300 -4.74 13.89 4.14
N ARG A 301 -4.02 14.28 3.09
CA ARG A 301 -4.27 15.54 2.37
C ARG A 301 -5.49 15.47 1.45
N VAL A 302 -5.84 14.27 0.98
CA VAL A 302 -6.95 14.06 0.04
C VAL A 302 -8.14 13.50 0.79
N ALA A 303 -9.21 14.31 0.86
CA ALA A 303 -10.46 13.94 1.53
C ALA A 303 -11.21 12.84 0.76
N LEU A 304 -12.01 12.04 1.48
CA LEU A 304 -12.80 10.95 0.91
C LEU A 304 -13.67 11.38 -0.28
N LEU A 305 -14.44 12.47 -0.15
CA LEU A 305 -15.33 12.94 -1.23
C LEU A 305 -14.54 13.36 -2.47
N THR A 306 -13.35 13.93 -2.31
CA THR A 306 -12.47 14.25 -3.42
C THR A 306 -12.04 12.98 -4.18
N MET A 307 -11.70 11.91 -3.46
CA MET A 307 -11.40 10.61 -4.08
C MET A 307 -12.62 10.04 -4.81
N VAL A 308 -13.80 10.14 -4.23
CA VAL A 308 -15.08 9.69 -4.85
C VAL A 308 -15.33 10.46 -6.14
N ASP A 309 -15.18 11.79 -6.13
CA ASP A 309 -15.36 12.63 -7.33
C ASP A 309 -14.37 12.27 -8.44
N TRP A 310 -13.09 12.09 -8.11
CA TRP A 310 -12.06 11.73 -9.08
C TRP A 310 -12.27 10.34 -9.66
N VAL A 311 -12.63 9.35 -8.84
CA VAL A 311 -12.91 7.99 -9.30
C VAL A 311 -14.15 7.95 -10.19
N ALA A 312 -15.22 8.66 -9.83
CA ALA A 312 -16.42 8.74 -10.65
C ALA A 312 -16.13 9.34 -12.03
N ASP A 313 -15.43 10.48 -12.07
CA ASP A 313 -15.00 11.13 -13.32
C ASP A 313 -14.09 10.21 -14.16
N TRP A 314 -13.13 9.54 -13.52
CA TRP A 314 -12.24 8.60 -14.20
C TRP A 314 -12.98 7.44 -14.86
N VAL A 315 -13.90 6.82 -14.12
CA VAL A 315 -14.72 5.70 -14.63
C VAL A 315 -15.68 6.16 -15.72
N ALA A 316 -16.35 7.31 -15.53
CA ALA A 316 -17.28 7.87 -16.53
C ALA A 316 -16.63 8.13 -17.88
N ARG A 317 -15.35 8.53 -17.88
CA ARG A 317 -14.56 8.77 -19.10
C ARG A 317 -13.90 7.52 -19.68
N GLY A 318 -14.13 6.33 -19.12
CA GLY A 318 -13.48 5.10 -19.54
C GLY A 318 -11.97 5.08 -19.24
N GLY A 319 -11.54 5.74 -18.15
CA GLY A 319 -10.15 5.75 -17.73
C GLY A 319 -9.61 4.34 -17.50
N ARG A 320 -8.30 4.15 -17.74
CA ARG A 320 -7.65 2.84 -17.65
C ARG A 320 -7.84 2.24 -16.25
N SER A 321 -8.17 0.94 -16.21
CA SER A 321 -8.12 0.10 -15.01
C SER A 321 -6.88 -0.80 -15.06
N LEU A 322 -6.30 -1.13 -13.88
CA LEU A 322 -5.24 -2.14 -13.77
C LEU A 322 -5.76 -3.57 -13.92
N GLY A 323 -7.07 -3.78 -14.09
CA GLY A 323 -7.69 -5.07 -14.33
C GLY A 323 -7.56 -6.08 -13.16
N LYS A 324 -7.32 -5.58 -11.94
CA LYS A 324 -7.16 -6.41 -10.73
C LYS A 324 -8.23 -6.02 -9.73
N ALA A 325 -9.11 -6.96 -9.36
CA ALA A 325 -10.07 -6.73 -8.27
C ALA A 325 -9.35 -6.67 -6.92
N THR A 326 -9.82 -5.80 -6.02
CA THR A 326 -9.27 -5.72 -4.65
C THR A 326 -9.64 -6.90 -3.79
N LYS A 327 -10.77 -7.57 -4.14
CA LYS A 327 -11.42 -8.60 -3.33
C LYS A 327 -11.73 -8.08 -1.92
N PHE A 328 -12.22 -6.84 -1.81
CA PHE A 328 -12.51 -6.19 -0.53
C PHE A 328 -13.63 -6.89 0.24
N GLU A 329 -14.51 -7.59 -0.47
CA GLU A 329 -15.63 -8.36 0.07
C GLU A 329 -15.21 -9.67 0.76
N VAL A 330 -13.98 -10.14 0.54
CA VAL A 330 -13.48 -11.42 1.07
C VAL A 330 -13.32 -11.35 2.59
N ARG A 331 -13.89 -12.33 3.28
CA ARG A 331 -13.86 -12.47 4.75
C ARG A 331 -13.11 -13.71 5.22
N ASP A 332 -12.90 -14.68 4.34
CA ASP A 332 -12.26 -15.98 4.62
C ASP A 332 -10.77 -16.03 4.27
N GLY A 333 -10.20 -14.91 3.83
CA GLY A 333 -8.76 -14.78 3.51
C GLY A 333 -8.31 -15.45 2.22
N ARG A 334 -9.23 -15.83 1.33
CA ARG A 334 -8.93 -16.42 0.02
C ARG A 334 -8.74 -15.34 -1.06
N PHE A 335 -7.49 -15.03 -1.38
CA PHE A 335 -7.11 -13.98 -2.33
C PHE A 335 -6.53 -14.54 -3.63
#